data_5c19105d4bb175ff394077a246556cb3
#
_entry.id   5c19105d4bb175ff394077a246556cb3
#
_cell.length_a   1.000
_cell.length_b   1.000
_cell.length_c   1.000
_cell.angle_alpha   90.00
_cell.angle_beta   90.00
_cell.angle_gamma   90.00
#
_symmetry.space_group_name_H-M   'P 1'
#
loop_
_entity.id
_entity.type
_entity.pdbx_description
1 polymer ?
#
loop_
_entity_poly.entity_id
_entity_poly.type
_entity_poly.pdbx_seq_one_letter_code
_entity_poly.pdbx_strand_id
1 'polypeptide(L)'
;MNREESLILEFDAVILQNGSMDAAYVEVPYDIKALFGKGRLLVHATFDNVPYDGQIVKMGTPCYIIGVRKDIRKQIGKSFGDIVHVTFCERDKYGNN
;
A
#
# COMPACT_ATOMS: atom_id res chain seq x y z
N MET A 1 22.83 -6.56 12.22
CA MET A 1 22.33 -6.55 12.12
C MET A 1 21.59 -6.29 11.62
N ASN A 2 21.28 -6.30 11.15
CA ASN A 2 20.71 -6.11 10.60
C ASN A 2 19.49 -5.81 10.46
N ARG A 3 19.00 -5.33 10.80
CA ARG A 3 17.94 -4.87 10.69
C ARG A 3 17.57 -4.49 9.42
N GLU A 4 18.32 -4.29 8.77
CA GLU A 4 18.12 -3.96 7.49
C GLU A 4 17.48 -5.01 6.75
N GLU A 5 17.20 -6.02 7.35
CA GLU A 5 16.52 -7.10 6.73
C GLU A 5 15.04 -6.85 6.61
N SER A 6 14.61 -5.64 6.40
CA SER A 6 13.20 -5.33 6.24
C SER A 6 12.61 -6.15 5.10
N LEU A 7 11.49 -6.77 5.36
CA LEU A 7 10.80 -7.56 4.35
C LEU A 7 10.14 -6.61 3.35
N ILE A 8 10.51 -6.74 2.08
CA ILE A 8 9.89 -5.95 1.03
C ILE A 8 9.01 -6.89 0.23
N LEU A 9 7.73 -6.51 0.12
CA LEU A 9 6.76 -7.29 -0.63
C LEU A 9 6.33 -6.50 -1.86
N GLU A 10 5.97 -7.21 -2.92
CA GLU A 10 5.52 -6.52 -4.12
C GLU A 10 4.42 -7.32 -4.81
N PHE A 11 3.59 -6.60 -5.53
CA PHE A 11 2.47 -7.20 -6.22
C PHE A 11 1.92 -6.21 -7.25
N ASP A 12 1.14 -6.72 -8.19
CA ASP A 12 0.39 -5.88 -9.12
C ASP A 12 -1.08 -5.90 -8.70
N ALA A 13 -1.74 -4.77 -8.83
CA ALA A 13 -3.14 -4.67 -8.43
C ALA A 13 -3.86 -3.66 -9.30
N VAL A 14 -5.18 -3.83 -9.39
CA VAL A 14 -6.03 -2.89 -10.09
C VAL A 14 -6.39 -1.77 -9.14
N ILE A 15 -6.31 -0.54 -9.62
CA ILE A 15 -6.73 0.62 -8.84
C ILE A 15 -8.25 0.64 -8.80
N LEU A 16 -8.81 0.58 -7.61
CA LEU A 16 -10.26 0.52 -7.41
C LEU A 16 -10.76 1.86 -6.86
N GLN A 17 -11.98 2.20 -7.23
CA GLN A 17 -12.61 3.41 -6.74
C GLN A 17 -13.39 3.10 -5.48
N ASN A 18 -13.31 4.00 -4.50
CA ASN A 18 -14.04 3.83 -3.26
C ASN A 18 -15.44 4.45 -3.44
N GLY A 19 -16.39 3.62 -3.82
CA GLY A 19 -17.74 4.08 -4.09
C GLY A 19 -17.78 5.05 -5.25
N SER A 20 -18.44 6.18 -5.06
CA SER A 20 -18.49 7.23 -6.09
C SER A 20 -17.53 8.37 -5.79
N MET A 21 -16.68 8.20 -4.79
CA MET A 21 -15.75 9.26 -4.38
C MET A 21 -14.53 9.28 -5.29
N ASP A 22 -13.85 10.41 -5.33
CA ASP A 22 -12.57 10.50 -6.00
C ASP A 22 -11.48 10.01 -5.06
N ALA A 23 -11.63 8.78 -4.63
CA ALA A 23 -10.69 8.12 -3.75
C ALA A 23 -10.41 6.73 -4.30
N ALA A 24 -9.15 6.35 -4.29
CA ALA A 24 -8.72 5.11 -4.89
C ALA A 24 -7.94 4.28 -3.90
N TYR A 25 -7.96 2.98 -4.10
CA TYR A 25 -7.19 2.05 -3.29
C TYR A 25 -6.85 0.82 -4.11
N VAL A 26 -5.91 0.02 -3.59
CA VAL A 26 -5.64 -1.31 -4.12
C VAL A 26 -5.80 -2.30 -3.00
N GLU A 27 -6.15 -3.53 -3.35
CA GLU A 27 -6.23 -4.61 -2.37
C GLU A 27 -4.87 -5.25 -2.27
N VAL A 28 -4.45 -5.51 -1.03
CA VAL A 28 -3.14 -6.08 -0.75
C VAL A 28 -3.33 -7.60 -0.61
N PRO A 29 -2.67 -8.40 -1.45
CA PRO A 29 -2.91 -9.85 -1.48
C PRO A 29 -2.11 -10.61 -0.42
N TYR A 30 -1.83 -9.98 0.71
CA TYR A 30 -1.06 -10.60 1.78
C TYR A 30 -1.84 -10.49 3.08
N ASP A 31 -1.69 -11.50 3.93
CA ASP A 31 -2.29 -11.48 5.26
C ASP A 31 -1.36 -10.70 6.17
N ILE A 32 -1.67 -9.43 6.32
CA ILE A 32 -0.81 -8.50 7.06
C ILE A 32 -0.68 -8.91 8.53
N LYS A 33 -1.78 -9.37 9.11
CA LYS A 33 -1.72 -9.78 10.51
C LYS A 33 -0.83 -11.01 10.70
N ALA A 34 -0.90 -11.95 9.78
CA ALA A 34 -0.07 -13.15 9.87
C ALA A 34 1.40 -12.81 9.67
N LEU A 35 1.71 -11.90 8.76
CA LEU A 35 3.10 -11.58 8.44
C LEU A 35 3.73 -10.61 9.41
N PHE A 36 2.98 -9.65 9.92
CA PHE A 36 3.53 -8.57 10.73
C PHE A 36 2.96 -8.50 12.14
N GLY A 37 1.95 -9.31 12.45
CA GLY A 37 1.36 -9.33 13.77
C GLY A 37 0.52 -8.12 14.10
N LYS A 38 0.12 -7.35 13.11
CA LYS A 38 -0.62 -6.10 13.30
C LYS A 38 -1.83 -6.03 12.38
N GLY A 39 -2.89 -5.40 12.83
CA GLY A 39 -4.07 -5.18 11.99
C GLY A 39 -4.00 -3.91 11.16
N ARG A 40 -3.01 -3.07 11.43
CA ARG A 40 -2.73 -1.86 10.68
C ARG A 40 -1.23 -1.74 10.58
N LEU A 41 -0.73 -1.47 9.39
CA LEU A 41 0.71 -1.44 9.16
C LEU A 41 1.11 -0.13 8.51
N LEU A 42 1.99 0.61 9.15
CA LEU A 42 2.60 1.78 8.52
C LEU A 42 3.65 1.29 7.55
N VAL A 43 3.67 1.85 6.35
CA VAL A 43 4.55 1.34 5.30
C VAL A 43 5.23 2.45 4.53
N HIS A 44 6.41 2.13 4.01
CA HIS A 44 7.01 2.82 2.89
C HIS A 44 6.60 2.04 1.65
N ALA A 45 5.88 2.66 0.76
CA ALA A 45 5.37 1.97 -0.42
C ALA A 45 5.83 2.68 -1.68
N THR A 46 5.77 1.98 -2.81
CA THR A 46 5.91 2.62 -4.11
C THR A 46 4.75 2.18 -4.99
N PHE A 47 4.32 3.09 -5.85
CA PHE A 47 3.34 2.80 -6.89
C PHE A 47 4.01 3.12 -8.21
N ASP A 48 4.30 2.10 -9.02
CA ASP A 48 5.07 2.26 -10.26
C ASP A 48 6.35 3.05 -9.99
N ASN A 49 7.02 2.70 -8.87
CA ASN A 49 8.28 3.31 -8.43
C ASN A 49 8.16 4.71 -7.83
N VAL A 50 6.95 5.26 -7.68
CA VAL A 50 6.78 6.55 -7.02
C VAL A 50 6.56 6.30 -5.54
N PRO A 51 7.43 6.85 -4.67
CA PRO A 51 7.35 6.55 -3.24
C PRO A 51 6.17 7.23 -2.56
N TYR A 52 5.64 6.54 -1.57
CA TYR A 52 4.52 7.03 -0.80
C TYR A 52 4.55 6.40 0.58
N ASP A 53 4.52 7.21 1.62
CA ASP A 53 4.42 6.72 3.00
C ASP A 53 2.94 6.71 3.37
N GLY A 54 2.44 5.53 3.69
CA GLY A 54 1.03 5.41 4.02
C GLY A 54 0.81 4.28 5.01
N GLN A 55 -0.38 3.72 4.99
CA GLN A 55 -0.68 2.62 5.87
C GLN A 55 -1.60 1.64 5.17
N ILE A 56 -1.42 0.38 5.54
CA ILE A 56 -2.28 -0.70 5.09
C ILE A 56 -3.26 -0.99 6.21
N VAL A 57 -4.54 -1.03 5.88
CA VAL A 57 -5.60 -1.23 6.86
C VAL A 57 -6.63 -2.20 6.32
N LYS A 58 -7.46 -2.72 7.21
CA LYS A 58 -8.59 -3.55 6.82
C LYS A 58 -9.84 -2.73 7.06
N MET A 59 -10.62 -2.52 6.01
CA MET A 59 -11.77 -1.62 6.10
C MET A 59 -13.04 -2.33 5.69
N GLY A 60 -13.52 -3.20 6.53
CA GLY A 60 -14.82 -3.83 6.31
C GLY A 60 -14.87 -4.84 5.18
N THR A 61 -13.74 -5.17 4.59
CA THR A 61 -13.65 -6.20 3.57
C THR A 61 -12.70 -7.29 4.06
N PRO A 62 -12.71 -8.46 3.45
CA PRO A 62 -11.77 -9.49 3.87
C PRO A 62 -10.32 -9.16 3.49
N CYS A 63 -10.12 -8.18 2.63
CA CYS A 63 -8.78 -7.84 2.17
C CYS A 63 -8.24 -6.63 2.90
N TYR A 64 -6.91 -6.60 3.06
CA TYR A 64 -6.25 -5.36 3.47
C TYR A 64 -6.14 -4.45 2.26
N ILE A 65 -6.14 -3.14 2.48
CA ILE A 65 -6.07 -2.17 1.40
C ILE A 65 -5.06 -1.08 1.73
N ILE A 66 -4.57 -0.43 0.68
CA ILE A 66 -3.76 0.78 0.83
C ILE A 66 -4.28 1.81 -0.18
N GLY A 67 -4.46 3.04 0.28
CA GLY A 67 -4.96 4.10 -0.56
C GLY A 67 -3.95 4.55 -1.60
N VAL A 68 -4.44 4.98 -2.76
CA VAL A 68 -3.59 5.52 -3.83
C VAL A 68 -4.00 6.97 -4.03
N ARG A 69 -3.22 7.89 -3.47
CA ARG A 69 -3.56 9.30 -3.48
C ARG A 69 -3.69 9.85 -4.89
N LYS A 70 -4.48 10.90 -5.01
CA LYS A 70 -4.73 11.50 -6.31
C LYS A 70 -3.45 12.02 -6.96
N ASP A 71 -2.55 12.63 -6.17
CA ASP A 71 -1.30 13.14 -6.70
C ASP A 71 -0.41 12.01 -7.20
N ILE A 72 -0.43 10.85 -6.53
CA ILE A 72 0.32 9.69 -7.00
C ILE A 72 -0.26 9.21 -8.33
N ARG A 73 -1.59 9.11 -8.43
CA ARG A 73 -2.24 8.68 -9.67
C ARG A 73 -1.88 9.60 -10.82
N LYS A 74 -1.80 10.91 -10.54
CA LYS A 74 -1.41 11.87 -11.58
C LYS A 74 0.03 11.66 -12.01
N GLN A 75 0.92 11.43 -11.07
CA GLN A 75 2.34 11.23 -11.40
C GLN A 75 2.56 10.01 -12.26
N ILE A 76 1.83 8.93 -12.01
CA ILE A 76 2.04 7.70 -12.77
C ILE A 76 1.12 7.61 -13.99
N GLY A 77 0.20 8.56 -14.14
CA GLY A 77 -0.70 8.59 -15.31
C GLY A 77 -1.73 7.49 -15.29
N LYS A 78 -2.19 7.09 -14.10
CA LYS A 78 -3.14 5.98 -13.97
C LYS A 78 -4.33 6.37 -13.12
N SER A 79 -5.42 5.66 -13.30
CA SER A 79 -6.65 5.92 -12.58
C SER A 79 -7.40 4.62 -12.36
N PHE A 80 -8.67 4.74 -11.98
CA PHE A 80 -9.50 3.57 -11.67
C PHE A 80 -9.50 2.59 -12.83
N GLY A 81 -9.29 1.32 -12.52
CA GLY A 81 -9.26 0.27 -13.52
C GLY A 81 -7.89 -0.05 -14.09
N ASP A 82 -6.91 0.80 -13.86
CA ASP A 82 -5.55 0.55 -14.34
C ASP A 82 -4.78 -0.33 -13.37
N ILE A 83 -3.82 -1.08 -13.87
CA ILE A 83 -2.97 -1.92 -13.05
C ILE A 83 -1.74 -1.13 -12.64
N VAL A 84 -1.39 -1.23 -11.36
CA VAL A 84 -0.23 -0.56 -10.82
C VAL A 84 0.66 -1.57 -10.11
N HIS A 85 1.97 -1.39 -10.20
CA HIS A 85 2.92 -2.23 -9.49
C HIS A 85 3.21 -1.60 -8.13
N VAL A 86 3.03 -2.37 -7.08
CA VAL A 86 3.14 -1.87 -5.71
C VAL A 86 4.23 -2.63 -4.98
N THR A 87 5.07 -1.88 -4.27
CA THR A 87 5.99 -2.49 -3.32
C THR A 87 5.74 -1.85 -1.97
N PHE A 88 6.03 -2.56 -0.89
CA PHE A 88 5.97 -1.95 0.42
C PHE A 88 6.87 -2.68 1.41
N CYS A 89 7.28 -1.95 2.42
CA CYS A 89 7.93 -2.53 3.60
C CYS A 89 7.42 -1.80 4.83
N GLU A 90 7.54 -2.42 5.97
CA GLU A 90 7.08 -1.83 7.21
C GLU A 90 7.89 -0.59 7.55
N ARG A 91 7.22 0.46 7.98
CA ARG A 91 7.82 1.71 8.37
C ARG A 91 7.75 1.84 9.89
N ASP A 92 8.87 2.21 10.51
CA ASP A 92 8.91 2.44 11.93
C ASP A 92 8.11 3.69 12.24
N LYS A 93 7.08 3.55 13.07
CA LYS A 93 6.23 4.69 13.38
C LYS A 93 6.97 5.81 14.10
N TYR A 94 8.14 5.51 14.67
CA TYR A 94 8.94 6.55 15.33
C TYR A 94 9.94 7.19 14.39
N GLY A 95 9.99 6.74 13.17
CA GLY A 95 10.86 7.36 12.19
C GLY A 95 12.33 7.05 12.36
N ASN A 96 12.62 6.01 13.09
CA ASN A 96 13.98 5.66 13.32
C ASN A 96 14.40 4.51 12.55
N ASN A 97 14.55 4.57 11.37
CA ASN A 97 15.04 3.39 10.72
C ASN A 97 15.89 3.66 9.54
#